data_332a4c93622bff44a7f0fdc694b2d5a3
#
_entry.id   332a4c93622bff44a7f0fdc694b2d5a3
#
_cell.length_a   1.000
_cell.length_b   1.000
_cell.length_c   1.000
_cell.angle_alpha   90.00
_cell.angle_beta   90.00
_cell.angle_gamma   90.00
#
_symmetry.space_group_name_H-M   'P 1'
#
loop_
_entity.id
_entity.type
_entity.pdbx_description
1 polymer ?
#
loop_
_entity_poly.entity_id
_entity_poly.type
_entity_poly.pdbx_seq_one_letter_code
_entity_poly.pdbx_strand_id
1 'polypeptide(L)'
;MPENINIGLPFYGRGFLHATGLNQTHGGKPDKNLWGVDEGSPQYFNIVNKLPDLVSIRHEETMSQYAYNPEVRSGVAVGGVVSYDDEQAICDKTDYAMKHNLNGFIIWEVSGEDARQVREMRWFVMMAFSISYTFIQAI
;
A
#
# COMPACT_ATOMS: atom_id res chain seq x y z
N MET A 1 16.82 -18.59 9.07
CA MET A 1 17.66 -18.50 7.86
C MET A 1 16.91 -17.69 6.83
N PRO A 2 17.55 -16.76 6.09
CA PRO A 2 16.86 -15.83 5.18
C PRO A 2 16.00 -16.53 4.12
N GLU A 3 16.45 -17.67 3.63
CA GLU A 3 15.75 -18.51 2.65
C GLU A 3 14.40 -19.09 3.14
N ASN A 4 14.03 -18.87 4.39
CA ASN A 4 12.73 -19.25 4.95
C ASN A 4 11.81 -18.05 5.20
N ILE A 5 12.22 -16.84 4.79
CA ILE A 5 11.48 -15.61 5.02
C ILE A 5 10.86 -15.13 3.71
N ASN A 6 9.56 -14.85 3.73
CA ASN A 6 8.87 -14.16 2.64
C ASN A 6 8.47 -12.75 3.08
N ILE A 7 8.56 -11.78 2.16
CA ILE A 7 8.09 -10.41 2.40
C ILE A 7 6.62 -10.30 1.98
N GLY A 8 5.81 -9.65 2.83
CA GLY A 8 4.43 -9.32 2.52
C GLY A 8 4.33 -8.12 1.57
N LEU A 9 3.52 -8.28 0.51
CA LEU A 9 3.12 -7.21 -0.41
C LEU A 9 1.61 -6.98 -0.22
N PRO A 10 1.21 -5.96 0.57
CA PRO A 10 -0.19 -5.66 0.80
C PRO A 10 -0.78 -4.90 -0.38
N PHE A 11 -1.89 -5.37 -0.91
CA PHE A 11 -2.70 -4.65 -1.90
C PHE A 11 -3.87 -3.93 -1.24
N TYR A 12 -3.60 -3.38 -0.08
CA TYR A 12 -4.51 -2.56 0.72
C TYR A 12 -3.73 -1.51 1.49
N GLY A 13 -4.44 -0.51 2.00
CA GLY A 13 -3.87 0.49 2.91
C GLY A 13 -4.36 0.32 4.35
N ARG A 14 -3.86 1.17 5.21
CA ARG A 14 -4.36 1.38 6.57
C ARG A 14 -4.71 2.85 6.74
N GLY A 15 -5.97 3.12 7.03
CA GLY A 15 -6.49 4.47 7.13
C GLY A 15 -6.89 4.87 8.55
N PHE A 16 -6.82 6.18 8.81
CA PHE A 16 -7.20 6.77 10.10
C PHE A 16 -7.87 8.11 9.89
N LEU A 17 -9.01 8.34 10.57
CA LEU A 17 -9.75 9.61 10.53
C LEU A 17 -8.97 10.77 11.15
N HIS A 18 -9.18 11.96 10.63
CA HIS A 18 -8.74 13.25 11.21
C HIS A 18 -7.23 13.47 11.25
N ALA A 19 -6.43 12.51 10.85
CA ALA A 19 -5.00 12.67 10.70
C ALA A 19 -4.65 13.10 9.26
N THR A 20 -3.61 13.90 9.12
CA THR A 20 -3.04 14.35 7.83
C THR A 20 -1.59 13.90 7.65
N GLY A 21 -1.09 13.07 8.53
CA GLY A 21 0.29 12.58 8.49
C GLY A 21 0.56 11.51 9.54
N LEU A 22 1.81 11.07 9.58
CA LEU A 22 2.27 10.05 10.50
C LEU A 22 2.39 10.61 11.93
N ASN A 23 2.30 9.72 12.93
CA ASN A 23 2.46 10.03 14.36
C ASN A 23 1.52 11.13 14.90
N GLN A 24 0.34 11.27 14.30
CA GLN A 24 -0.69 12.21 14.74
C GLN A 24 -1.80 11.53 15.52
N THR A 25 -2.46 12.31 16.37
CA THR A 25 -3.72 11.89 16.98
C THR A 25 -4.77 11.71 15.90
N HIS A 26 -5.54 10.64 15.98
CA HIS A 26 -6.54 10.27 14.98
C HIS A 26 -7.90 9.95 15.59
N GLY A 27 -8.96 10.02 14.79
CA GLY A 27 -10.35 9.73 15.18
C GLY A 27 -10.77 8.26 15.05
N GLY A 28 -9.82 7.33 14.94
CA GLY A 28 -10.10 5.91 14.75
C GLY A 28 -10.12 5.50 13.28
N LYS A 29 -11.01 4.55 12.93
CA LYS A 29 -11.14 4.01 11.57
C LYS A 29 -11.53 5.09 10.57
N PRO A 30 -11.09 5.01 9.30
CA PRO A 30 -11.41 5.99 8.27
C PRO A 30 -12.90 5.98 7.90
N ASP A 31 -13.34 7.08 7.31
CA ASP A 31 -14.69 7.20 6.76
C ASP A 31 -14.87 6.20 5.59
N LYS A 32 -15.89 5.35 5.70
CA LYS A 32 -16.26 4.41 4.65
C LYS A 32 -16.56 5.09 3.30
N ASN A 33 -17.12 6.31 3.35
CA ASN A 33 -17.45 7.06 2.13
C ASN A 33 -16.21 7.59 1.42
N LEU A 34 -15.12 7.82 2.16
CA LEU A 34 -13.88 8.31 1.56
C LEU A 34 -13.06 7.16 0.96
N TRP A 35 -12.87 6.06 1.70
CA TRP A 35 -11.92 5.01 1.34
C TRP A 35 -12.58 3.73 0.78
N GLY A 36 -13.91 3.70 0.65
CA GLY A 36 -14.67 2.54 0.19
C GLY A 36 -15.24 1.71 1.34
N VAL A 37 -15.63 0.47 1.05
CA VAL A 37 -16.43 -0.37 1.96
C VAL A 37 -15.65 -1.00 3.11
N ASP A 38 -14.32 -1.08 3.02
CA ASP A 38 -13.49 -1.74 4.02
C ASP A 38 -13.16 -0.81 5.20
N GLU A 39 -13.64 -1.18 6.36
CA GLU A 39 -13.45 -0.44 7.61
C GLU A 39 -11.98 -0.41 8.06
N GLY A 40 -11.25 0.58 7.62
CA GLY A 40 -9.87 0.81 8.07
C GLY A 40 -8.79 0.20 7.17
N SER A 41 -9.17 -0.58 6.17
CA SER A 41 -8.24 -1.24 5.25
C SER A 41 -8.74 -1.10 3.81
N PRO A 42 -8.72 0.12 3.23
CA PRO A 42 -9.16 0.31 1.85
C PRO A 42 -8.29 -0.50 0.91
N GLN A 43 -8.91 -1.15 -0.06
CA GLN A 43 -8.19 -1.88 -1.11
C GLN A 43 -7.38 -0.92 -1.99
N TYR A 44 -6.28 -1.38 -2.55
CA TYR A 44 -5.35 -0.56 -3.31
C TYR A 44 -6.02 0.21 -4.45
N PHE A 45 -6.90 -0.44 -5.23
CA PHE A 45 -7.61 0.23 -6.31
C PHE A 45 -8.50 1.41 -5.82
N ASN A 46 -9.10 1.30 -4.63
CA ASN A 46 -9.88 2.38 -4.05
C ASN A 46 -8.99 3.58 -3.68
N ILE A 47 -7.78 3.31 -3.19
CA ILE A 47 -6.80 4.34 -2.88
C ILE A 47 -6.39 5.06 -4.16
N VAL A 48 -5.92 4.31 -5.16
CA VAL A 48 -5.41 4.85 -6.43
C VAL A 48 -6.46 5.69 -7.16
N ASN A 49 -7.72 5.25 -7.18
CA ASN A 49 -8.81 6.01 -7.79
C ASN A 49 -9.08 7.36 -7.10
N LYS A 50 -8.65 7.53 -5.85
CA LYS A 50 -8.82 8.78 -5.09
C LYS A 50 -7.56 9.65 -5.03
N LEU A 51 -6.40 9.13 -5.40
CA LEU A 51 -5.13 9.88 -5.35
C LEU A 51 -5.16 11.26 -6.04
N PRO A 52 -5.89 11.47 -7.17
CA PRO A 52 -5.97 12.79 -7.78
C PRO A 52 -6.52 13.89 -6.86
N ASP A 53 -7.34 13.53 -5.88
CA ASP A 53 -7.97 14.45 -4.93
C ASP A 53 -7.22 14.53 -3.58
N LEU A 54 -6.10 13.85 -3.45
CA LEU A 54 -5.35 13.71 -2.21
C LEU A 54 -3.94 14.30 -2.33
N VAL A 55 -3.35 14.62 -1.20
CA VAL A 55 -1.93 14.92 -1.09
C VAL A 55 -1.19 13.63 -0.78
N SER A 56 -0.34 13.20 -1.71
CA SER A 56 0.51 11.99 -1.56
C SER A 56 1.90 12.37 -1.13
N ILE A 57 2.43 11.66 -0.14
CA ILE A 57 3.77 11.89 0.41
C ILE A 57 4.52 10.59 0.54
N ARG A 58 5.73 10.56 0.00
CA ARG A 58 6.71 9.51 0.25
C ARG A 58 7.40 9.78 1.58
N HIS A 59 7.42 8.79 2.47
CA HIS A 59 8.18 8.82 3.71
C HIS A 59 9.49 8.03 3.52
N GLU A 60 10.57 8.75 3.25
CA GLU A 60 11.85 8.16 2.83
C GLU A 60 12.47 7.25 3.90
N GLU A 61 12.35 7.61 5.17
CA GLU A 61 12.93 6.82 6.26
C GLU A 61 12.31 5.42 6.37
N THR A 62 11.00 5.29 6.12
CA THR A 62 10.29 4.00 6.16
C THR A 62 10.09 3.39 4.79
N MET A 63 10.50 4.07 3.72
CA MET A 63 10.28 3.67 2.32
C MET A 63 8.80 3.31 2.02
N SER A 64 7.88 4.05 2.65
CA SER A 64 6.44 3.83 2.51
C SER A 64 5.74 5.08 1.99
N GLN A 65 4.55 4.91 1.46
CA GLN A 65 3.71 5.97 0.93
C GLN A 65 2.52 6.21 1.84
N TYR A 66 2.11 7.47 1.97
CA TYR A 66 0.81 7.80 2.54
C TYR A 66 0.15 8.93 1.76
N ALA A 67 -1.17 8.97 1.80
CA ALA A 67 -1.96 10.05 1.22
C ALA A 67 -3.01 10.53 2.21
N TYR A 68 -3.36 11.81 2.14
CA TYR A 68 -4.38 12.40 3.00
C TYR A 68 -5.24 13.41 2.26
N ASN A 69 -6.48 13.59 2.73
CA ASN A 69 -7.35 14.65 2.25
C ASN A 69 -6.93 15.98 2.91
N PRO A 70 -6.55 17.00 2.13
CA PRO A 70 -6.16 18.31 2.67
C PRO A 70 -7.35 19.14 3.16
N GLU A 71 -8.59 18.71 2.95
CA GLU A 71 -9.77 19.46 3.34
C GLU A 71 -9.92 19.54 4.86
N VAL A 72 -10.14 20.74 5.37
CA VAL A 72 -10.41 21.00 6.78
C VAL A 72 -11.80 21.64 6.91
N ARG A 73 -12.66 21.04 7.73
CA ARG A 73 -13.97 21.60 8.09
C ARG A 73 -14.04 21.85 9.60
N SER A 74 -14.41 23.06 9.99
CA SER A 74 -14.48 23.44 11.41
C SER A 74 -13.22 23.14 12.22
N GLY A 75 -12.04 23.28 11.59
CA GLY A 75 -10.74 23.01 12.24
C GLY A 75 -10.35 21.53 12.33
N VAL A 76 -11.14 20.64 11.75
CA VAL A 76 -10.86 19.19 11.75
C VAL A 76 -10.56 18.73 10.34
N ALA A 77 -9.48 17.96 10.16
CA ALA A 77 -9.17 17.33 8.89
C ALA A 77 -10.26 16.34 8.48
N VAL A 78 -10.80 16.52 7.28
CA VAL A 78 -11.86 15.67 6.74
C VAL A 78 -11.25 14.42 6.09
N GLY A 79 -11.82 13.25 6.40
CA GLY A 79 -11.45 12.00 5.76
C GLY A 79 -10.22 11.32 6.34
N GLY A 80 -9.14 12.05 6.63
CA GLY A 80 -7.95 11.48 7.29
C GLY A 80 -6.85 11.03 6.34
N VAL A 81 -6.00 10.13 6.82
CA VAL A 81 -4.81 9.61 6.16
C VAL A 81 -4.96 8.13 5.82
N VAL A 82 -4.33 7.69 4.74
CA VAL A 82 -4.12 6.28 4.42
C VAL A 82 -2.63 6.03 4.16
N SER A 83 -2.07 5.00 4.78
CA SER A 83 -0.74 4.48 4.44
C SER A 83 -0.89 3.23 3.58
N TYR A 84 -0.07 3.10 2.54
CA TYR A 84 -0.15 2.01 1.58
C TYR A 84 1.21 1.79 0.90
N ASP A 85 1.37 0.66 0.23
CA ASP A 85 2.51 0.44 -0.64
C ASP A 85 2.14 0.89 -2.07
N ASP A 86 2.88 1.84 -2.61
CA ASP A 86 2.86 2.18 -4.02
C ASP A 86 3.86 1.33 -4.82
N GLU A 87 3.97 1.58 -6.11
CA GLU A 87 4.90 0.86 -6.98
C GLU A 87 6.35 0.98 -6.50
N GLN A 88 6.75 2.15 -6.02
CA GLN A 88 8.11 2.35 -5.49
C GLN A 88 8.35 1.54 -4.21
N ALA A 89 7.39 1.50 -3.30
CA ALA A 89 7.49 0.70 -2.08
C ALA A 89 7.60 -0.81 -2.39
N ILE A 90 6.90 -1.27 -3.42
CA ILE A 90 7.02 -2.65 -3.91
C ILE A 90 8.41 -2.90 -4.49
N CYS A 91 8.97 -1.97 -5.28
CA CYS A 91 10.34 -2.06 -5.79
C CYS A 91 11.36 -2.14 -4.65
N ASP A 92 11.26 -1.25 -3.65
CA ASP A 92 12.17 -1.24 -2.51
C ASP A 92 12.13 -2.54 -1.71
N LYS A 93 10.94 -3.11 -1.50
CA LYS A 93 10.77 -4.43 -0.87
C LYS A 93 11.38 -5.55 -1.70
N THR A 94 11.26 -5.47 -3.01
CA THR A 94 11.84 -6.44 -3.94
C THR A 94 13.36 -6.40 -3.90
N ASP A 95 13.93 -5.21 -3.96
CA ASP A 95 15.39 -5.01 -3.87
C ASP A 95 15.94 -5.49 -2.52
N TYR A 96 15.20 -5.20 -1.44
CA TYR A 96 15.55 -5.71 -0.11
C TYR A 96 15.56 -7.24 -0.06
N ALA A 97 14.54 -7.89 -0.59
CA ALA A 97 14.45 -9.36 -0.62
C ALA A 97 15.61 -9.98 -1.40
N MET A 98 15.92 -9.43 -2.58
CA MET A 98 17.03 -9.89 -3.41
C MET A 98 18.39 -9.70 -2.69
N LYS A 99 18.63 -8.52 -2.14
CA LYS A 99 19.87 -8.17 -1.43
C LYS A 99 20.12 -9.08 -0.23
N HIS A 100 19.07 -9.54 0.44
CA HIS A 100 19.16 -10.38 1.63
C HIS A 100 18.92 -11.86 1.37
N ASN A 101 18.80 -12.29 0.10
CA ASN A 101 18.55 -13.68 -0.31
C ASN A 101 17.33 -14.29 0.39
N LEU A 102 16.22 -13.52 0.46
CA LEU A 102 14.98 -14.01 1.03
C LEU A 102 14.29 -14.98 0.07
N ASN A 103 13.39 -15.81 0.61
CA ASN A 103 12.75 -16.89 -0.15
C ASN A 103 11.78 -16.39 -1.23
N GLY A 104 11.04 -15.29 -0.96
CA GLY A 104 10.06 -14.78 -1.91
C GLY A 104 9.07 -13.78 -1.30
N PHE A 105 7.86 -13.74 -1.85
CA PHE A 105 6.83 -12.78 -1.48
C PHE A 105 5.51 -13.48 -1.20
N ILE A 106 4.69 -12.84 -0.35
CA ILE A 106 3.29 -13.20 -0.10
C ILE A 106 2.46 -11.97 -0.46
N ILE A 107 1.55 -12.10 -1.41
CA ILE A 107 0.61 -11.04 -1.78
C ILE A 107 -0.68 -11.24 -1.01
N TRP A 108 -1.14 -10.19 -0.31
CA TRP A 108 -2.44 -10.15 0.34
C TRP A 108 -3.15 -8.83 0.01
N GLU A 109 -4.28 -8.89 -0.61
CA GLU A 109 -4.93 -10.00 -1.31
C GLU A 109 -5.17 -9.61 -2.78
N VAL A 110 -5.22 -10.60 -3.62
CA VAL A 110 -5.35 -10.41 -5.08
C VAL A 110 -6.70 -9.81 -5.48
N SER A 111 -7.75 -9.97 -4.66
CA SER A 111 -9.07 -9.39 -4.91
C SER A 111 -9.14 -7.86 -4.75
N GLY A 112 -8.12 -7.26 -4.13
CA GLY A 112 -8.00 -5.80 -3.98
C GLY A 112 -7.62 -5.05 -5.25
N GLU A 113 -7.57 -5.71 -6.39
CA GLU A 113 -7.05 -5.21 -7.65
C GLU A 113 -8.14 -4.80 -8.65
N ASP A 114 -7.97 -3.64 -9.30
CA ASP A 114 -8.57 -3.40 -10.63
C ASP A 114 -7.74 -4.18 -11.68
N ALA A 115 -8.41 -4.98 -12.51
CA ALA A 115 -7.78 -5.83 -13.53
C ALA A 115 -6.80 -5.09 -14.47
N ARG A 116 -6.85 -3.77 -14.53
CA ARG A 116 -5.93 -2.91 -15.30
C ARG A 116 -4.60 -2.67 -14.57
N GLN A 117 -4.63 -2.58 -13.26
CA GLN A 117 -3.44 -2.31 -12.43
C GLN A 117 -2.61 -3.58 -12.16
N VAL A 118 -3.27 -4.74 -12.07
CA VAL A 118 -2.61 -6.08 -12.03
C VAL A 118 -1.62 -6.22 -13.18
N ARG A 119 -1.99 -5.70 -14.35
CA ARG A 119 -1.18 -5.84 -15.55
C ARG A 119 0.15 -5.08 -15.46
N GLU A 120 0.18 -3.92 -14.82
CA GLU A 120 1.40 -3.13 -14.65
C GLU A 120 2.23 -3.65 -13.48
N MET A 121 1.64 -3.96 -12.33
CA MET A 121 2.36 -4.56 -11.21
C MET A 121 2.83 -5.99 -11.49
N ARG A 122 2.07 -6.80 -12.25
CA ARG A 122 2.55 -8.11 -12.72
C ARG A 122 3.81 -7.99 -13.57
N TRP A 123 3.93 -6.94 -14.39
CA TRP A 123 5.15 -6.68 -15.12
C TRP A 123 6.33 -6.36 -14.18
N PHE A 124 6.13 -5.56 -13.16
CA PHE A 124 7.17 -5.23 -12.18
C PHE A 124 7.58 -6.45 -11.36
N VAL A 125 6.63 -7.17 -10.81
CA VAL A 125 6.89 -8.41 -10.06
C VAL A 125 7.51 -9.46 -11.00
N MET A 126 7.03 -9.61 -12.23
CA MET A 126 7.60 -10.57 -13.20
C MET A 126 8.97 -10.14 -13.75
N MET A 127 9.26 -8.86 -13.92
CA MET A 127 10.61 -8.41 -14.30
C MET A 127 11.62 -8.64 -13.17
N ALA A 128 11.24 -8.38 -11.93
CA ALA A 128 12.06 -8.72 -10.77
C ALA A 128 12.31 -10.24 -10.65
N PHE A 129 11.35 -11.07 -11.11
CA PHE A 129 11.43 -12.53 -11.09
C PHE A 129 12.05 -13.17 -12.34
N SER A 130 12.41 -12.41 -13.37
CA SER A 130 13.13 -12.97 -14.54
C SER A 130 14.48 -13.62 -14.19
N ILE A 131 14.89 -13.56 -12.94
CA ILE A 131 16.16 -14.11 -12.45
C ILE A 131 15.99 -15.31 -11.51
N SER A 132 14.79 -15.60 -10.98
CA SER A 132 14.59 -16.82 -10.18
C SER A 132 13.11 -17.20 -10.06
N TYR A 133 12.75 -18.31 -10.64
CA TYR A 133 11.45 -18.96 -10.42
C TYR A 133 11.31 -19.40 -8.97
N THR A 134 10.52 -18.71 -8.17
CA THR A 134 9.95 -19.29 -6.96
C THR A 134 8.56 -18.73 -6.71
N PHE A 135 7.62 -19.62 -6.65
CA PHE A 135 6.17 -19.56 -6.42
C PHE A 135 5.57 -18.29 -5.82
N ILE A 136 4.62 -17.69 -6.58
CA ILE A 136 3.54 -16.87 -6.03
C ILE A 136 2.51 -17.84 -5.43
N GLN A 137 2.38 -17.88 -4.12
CA GLN A 137 1.21 -18.47 -3.47
C GLN A 137 0.19 -17.35 -3.23
N ALA A 138 -0.90 -17.37 -3.99
CA ALA A 138 -2.12 -16.65 -3.62
C ALA A 138 -2.91 -17.54 -2.66
N ILE A 139 -3.17 -17.05 -1.46
CA ILE A 139 -4.08 -17.67 -0.49
C ILE A 139 -5.38 -16.88 -0.50
#